data_308ea692f47ee4d9f38cb82afb7ac5ef
#
_entry.id   308ea692f47ee4d9f38cb82afb7ac5ef
#
_cell.length_a   1.000
_cell.length_b   1.000
_cell.length_c   1.000
_cell.angle_alpha   90.00
_cell.angle_beta   90.00
_cell.angle_gamma   90.00
#
_symmetry.space_group_name_H-M   'P 1'
#
loop_
_entity.id
_entity.type
_entity.pdbx_description
1 polymer ?
#
loop_
_entity_poly.entity_id
_entity_poly.type
_entity_poly.pdbx_seq_one_letter_code
_entity_poly.pdbx_strand_id
1 'polypeptide(L)'
;MKKILAMLLVLAMALSLVACGGSGEATKEAGYKVAMITDYGDITDQSFNQTTWEAVVKFGEDNKVEYKYYKPTSNDTAGRVASVELAIAEGYNVIVMPGYAFGGTIAEVSESYPDVKFIALDVSKGDLLEGGVALKGEAYDYNPDNWDLSKYVYMDNVYCAIYQEELCGYMAGYAAVKLGYTKLGFLGGMAVPAVQRYGHGYVQGVDAAAKELGINVELKYVYGGQFFGDADITAVMDTWYAAGTEVVFACGGGIYQSAAEAAKKVGGKVIGVDVDQAAIIDGMYGEGMTVTSAMKGLAPTTIDTLVEVVINGKWADYAGKIDTLGLISGDNASANYVGIPEATTQFEDGKFTAADYAALVKAMFEGTLVVSNDISAIPATTNTTVDDQGSIKG
;
A
#
# COMPACT_ATOMS: atom_id res chain seq x y z
N MET A 1 22.36 71.37 3.28
CA MET A 1 23.08 70.21 3.89
C MET A 1 22.14 69.05 4.29
N LYS A 2 20.95 69.31 4.80
CA LYS A 2 20.04 68.19 5.20
C LYS A 2 19.44 67.39 4.04
N LYS A 3 19.32 67.92 2.84
CA LYS A 3 18.76 67.24 1.64
C LYS A 3 19.80 66.34 0.90
N ILE A 4 21.10 66.64 1.08
CA ILE A 4 22.19 65.87 0.45
C ILE A 4 22.50 64.63 1.27
N LEU A 5 22.28 64.68 2.60
CA LEU A 5 22.49 63.52 3.49
C LEU A 5 21.38 62.45 3.32
N ALA A 6 20.17 62.86 2.97
CA ALA A 6 19.08 61.92 2.71
C ALA A 6 19.21 61.16 1.36
N MET A 7 19.84 61.78 0.36
CA MET A 7 20.12 61.14 -0.93
C MET A 7 21.26 60.13 -0.87
N LEU A 8 22.23 60.36 -0.02
CA LEU A 8 23.38 59.44 0.20
C LEU A 8 22.95 58.18 1.00
N LEU A 9 21.94 58.30 1.89
CA LEU A 9 21.41 57.14 2.64
C LEU A 9 20.57 56.23 1.76
N VAL A 10 19.83 56.77 0.77
CA VAL A 10 19.02 55.99 -0.18
C VAL A 10 19.92 55.30 -1.20
N LEU A 11 21.06 55.89 -1.59
CA LEU A 11 22.00 55.26 -2.51
C LEU A 11 22.83 54.15 -1.85
N ALA A 12 23.06 54.20 -0.52
CA ALA A 12 23.74 53.15 0.22
C ALA A 12 22.88 51.90 0.45
N MET A 13 21.54 52.02 0.47
CA MET A 13 20.62 50.88 0.55
C MET A 13 20.35 50.21 -0.81
N ALA A 14 20.64 50.87 -1.92
CA ALA A 14 20.50 50.30 -3.25
C ALA A 14 21.75 49.52 -3.74
N LEU A 15 22.88 49.59 -3.05
CA LEU A 15 24.13 48.94 -3.41
C LEU A 15 24.45 47.69 -2.60
N SER A 16 23.60 47.31 -1.63
CA SER A 16 23.76 46.07 -0.84
C SER A 16 23.00 44.85 -1.41
N LEU A 17 22.42 44.96 -2.62
CA LEU A 17 21.66 43.91 -3.27
C LEU A 17 22.37 43.24 -4.46
N VAL A 18 23.65 43.54 -4.69
CA VAL A 18 24.41 42.91 -5.79
C VAL A 18 25.79 42.47 -5.28
N ALA A 19 25.79 41.44 -4.43
CA ALA A 19 27.00 40.62 -4.21
C ALA A 19 26.61 39.35 -3.43
N CYS A 20 26.02 38.37 -4.11
CA CYS A 20 26.19 36.94 -3.80
C CYS A 20 25.82 36.14 -5.05
N GLY A 21 26.74 36.14 -6.01
CA GLY A 21 26.82 35.06 -6.98
C GLY A 21 27.69 33.97 -6.35
N GLY A 22 27.10 32.85 -5.98
CA GLY A 22 27.84 31.72 -5.43
C GLY A 22 26.95 30.53 -5.23
N SER A 23 27.17 29.50 -6.05
CA SER A 23 26.83 28.10 -5.87
C SER A 23 25.36 27.82 -5.43
N GLY A 24 24.60 27.16 -6.31
CA GLY A 24 23.25 26.75 -6.04
C GLY A 24 23.12 25.82 -4.84
N GLU A 25 22.86 26.40 -3.70
CA GLU A 25 22.06 25.76 -2.70
C GLU A 25 20.62 25.86 -3.20
N ALA A 26 19.98 24.72 -3.48
CA ALA A 26 18.56 24.65 -3.69
C ALA A 26 17.92 25.44 -2.53
N THR A 27 17.27 26.56 -2.85
CA THR A 27 16.49 27.30 -1.88
C THR A 27 15.45 26.31 -1.35
N LYS A 28 15.63 25.88 -0.08
CA LYS A 28 14.53 25.22 0.65
C LYS A 28 13.32 26.12 0.47
N GLU A 29 12.30 25.65 -0.25
CA GLU A 29 11.02 26.33 -0.20
C GLU A 29 10.64 26.36 1.28
N ALA A 30 10.68 27.54 1.87
CA ALA A 30 10.41 27.72 3.29
C ALA A 30 8.94 27.40 3.49
N GLY A 31 8.64 26.29 4.16
CA GLY A 31 7.32 26.07 4.70
C GLY A 31 6.59 24.79 4.36
N TYR A 32 7.22 23.72 3.87
CA TYR A 32 6.51 22.43 3.80
C TYR A 32 6.33 21.83 5.20
N LYS A 33 5.07 21.41 5.48
CA LYS A 33 4.69 20.62 6.63
C LYS A 33 3.89 19.41 6.14
N VAL A 34 4.21 18.23 6.64
CA VAL A 34 3.62 16.97 6.19
C VAL A 34 2.59 16.48 7.18
N ALA A 35 1.35 16.28 6.73
CA ALA A 35 0.35 15.56 7.51
C ALA A 35 0.06 14.20 6.88
N MET A 36 -0.16 13.18 7.71
CA MET A 36 -0.76 11.93 7.29
C MET A 36 -2.18 11.85 7.85
N ILE A 37 -3.13 11.49 6.99
CA ILE A 37 -4.49 11.19 7.42
C ILE A 37 -4.67 9.68 7.34
N THR A 38 -5.03 9.00 8.43
CA THR A 38 -5.34 7.55 8.36
C THR A 38 -6.67 7.36 7.62
N ASP A 39 -6.87 6.20 7.00
CA ASP A 39 -8.15 5.88 6.38
C ASP A 39 -9.27 5.77 7.42
N TYR A 40 -9.32 4.71 8.18
CA TYR A 40 -10.08 4.49 9.42
C TYR A 40 -9.32 3.53 10.36
N GLY A 41 -8.19 3.00 9.86
CA GLY A 41 -7.25 2.20 10.62
C GLY A 41 -6.54 3.00 11.70
N ASP A 42 -5.69 2.32 12.43
CA ASP A 42 -4.85 2.92 13.45
C ASP A 42 -3.39 2.88 13.03
N ILE A 43 -2.60 3.86 13.48
CA ILE A 43 -1.15 3.88 13.28
C ILE A 43 -0.42 2.76 14.05
N THR A 44 -1.14 1.83 14.64
CA THR A 44 -0.66 0.64 15.36
C THR A 44 -1.18 -0.67 14.74
N ASP A 45 -1.62 -0.63 13.47
CA ASP A 45 -2.20 -1.78 12.77
C ASP A 45 -1.18 -2.87 12.37
N GLN A 46 0.11 -2.62 12.63
CA GLN A 46 1.23 -3.51 12.29
C GLN A 46 1.34 -3.80 10.77
N SER A 47 0.82 -2.89 9.95
CA SER A 47 0.71 -3.03 8.50
C SER A 47 0.67 -1.65 7.82
N PHE A 48 -0.41 -1.35 7.12
CA PHE A 48 -0.56 -0.26 6.16
C PHE A 48 -0.41 1.15 6.76
N ASN A 49 -1.27 1.49 7.75
CA ASN A 49 -1.25 2.83 8.36
C ASN A 49 0.01 3.05 9.20
N GLN A 50 0.41 2.05 9.99
CA GLN A 50 1.61 2.13 10.82
C GLN A 50 2.85 2.36 9.97
N THR A 51 3.06 1.56 8.93
CA THR A 51 4.24 1.67 8.06
C THR A 51 4.32 3.00 7.35
N THR A 52 3.18 3.50 6.85
CA THR A 52 3.13 4.82 6.22
C THR A 52 3.42 5.93 7.22
N TRP A 53 2.89 5.83 8.45
CA TRP A 53 3.17 6.79 9.51
C TRP A 53 4.64 6.80 9.92
N GLU A 54 5.23 5.63 10.15
CA GLU A 54 6.65 5.50 10.49
C GLU A 54 7.56 6.07 9.39
N ALA A 55 7.17 5.93 8.13
CA ALA A 55 7.86 6.54 6.99
C ALA A 55 7.78 8.07 7.00
N VAL A 56 6.61 8.65 7.32
CA VAL A 56 6.43 10.09 7.49
C VAL A 56 7.26 10.62 8.66
N VAL A 57 7.25 9.91 9.80
CA VAL A 57 8.08 10.26 10.99
C VAL A 57 9.56 10.27 10.60
N LYS A 58 10.03 9.16 9.99
CA LYS A 58 11.43 9.05 9.57
C LYS A 58 11.84 10.18 8.61
N PHE A 59 11.03 10.45 7.60
CA PHE A 59 11.27 11.56 6.67
C PHE A 59 11.36 12.90 7.41
N GLY A 60 10.39 13.17 8.32
CA GLY A 60 10.35 14.43 9.07
C GLY A 60 11.53 14.61 9.99
N GLU A 61 11.97 13.57 10.71
CA GLU A 61 13.14 13.60 11.60
C GLU A 61 14.46 13.80 10.81
N ASP A 62 14.65 13.02 9.75
CA ASP A 62 15.87 13.08 8.93
C ASP A 62 16.03 14.44 8.24
N ASN A 63 14.94 15.08 7.83
CA ASN A 63 14.96 16.33 7.06
C ASN A 63 14.54 17.57 7.87
N LYS A 64 14.21 17.41 9.15
CA LYS A 64 13.74 18.50 10.05
C LYS A 64 12.50 19.20 9.48
N VAL A 65 11.58 18.43 8.93
CA VAL A 65 10.27 18.85 8.44
C VAL A 65 9.23 18.55 9.50
N GLU A 66 8.35 19.50 9.79
CA GLU A 66 7.26 19.31 10.75
C GLU A 66 6.26 18.28 10.22
N TYR A 67 5.84 17.33 11.06
CA TYR A 67 4.92 16.27 10.70
C TYR A 67 3.88 16.00 11.79
N LYS A 68 2.69 15.52 11.39
CA LYS A 68 1.60 15.13 12.29
C LYS A 68 0.70 14.11 11.60
N TYR A 69 0.00 13.26 12.38
CA TYR A 69 -1.09 12.47 11.81
C TYR A 69 -2.44 12.93 12.37
N TYR A 70 -3.48 12.60 11.60
CA TYR A 70 -4.87 12.82 11.96
C TYR A 70 -5.65 11.53 11.71
N LYS A 71 -6.55 11.22 12.63
CA LYS A 71 -7.47 10.08 12.49
C LYS A 71 -8.87 10.62 12.30
N PRO A 72 -9.57 10.24 11.21
CA PRO A 72 -10.96 10.62 11.00
C PRO A 72 -11.85 10.15 12.16
N THR A 73 -12.87 10.94 12.47
CA THR A 73 -13.83 10.63 13.54
C THR A 73 -14.90 9.64 13.11
N SER A 74 -15.06 9.43 11.79
CA SER A 74 -15.97 8.46 11.19
C SER A 74 -15.32 7.81 9.97
N ASN A 75 -15.74 6.58 9.66
CA ASN A 75 -15.29 5.86 8.48
C ASN A 75 -16.16 6.20 7.25
N ASP A 76 -16.13 7.46 6.84
CA ASP A 76 -16.79 7.96 5.64
C ASP A 76 -15.98 9.08 4.99
N THR A 77 -16.35 9.45 3.78
CA THR A 77 -15.67 10.52 3.04
C THR A 77 -15.70 11.84 3.80
N ALA A 78 -16.82 12.20 4.40
CA ALA A 78 -16.96 13.45 5.13
C ALA A 78 -16.02 13.54 6.34
N GLY A 79 -15.84 12.46 7.10
CA GLY A 79 -14.89 12.40 8.22
C GLY A 79 -13.43 12.54 7.76
N ARG A 80 -13.08 11.94 6.62
CA ARG A 80 -11.74 12.09 6.00
C ARG A 80 -11.53 13.51 5.48
N VAL A 81 -12.51 14.09 4.79
CA VAL A 81 -12.47 15.50 4.33
C VAL A 81 -12.25 16.44 5.51
N ALA A 82 -13.03 16.30 6.59
CA ALA A 82 -12.88 17.14 7.78
C ALA A 82 -11.49 17.03 8.41
N SER A 83 -10.87 15.85 8.38
CA SER A 83 -9.50 15.64 8.88
C SER A 83 -8.44 16.29 7.97
N VAL A 84 -8.62 16.24 6.65
CA VAL A 84 -7.77 16.93 5.67
C VAL A 84 -7.88 18.44 5.86
N GLU A 85 -9.09 18.98 5.96
CA GLU A 85 -9.31 20.41 6.15
C GLU A 85 -8.74 20.92 7.46
N LEU A 86 -8.84 20.12 8.54
CA LEU A 86 -8.21 20.43 9.82
C LEU A 86 -6.68 20.51 9.69
N ALA A 87 -6.06 19.56 9.01
CA ALA A 87 -4.63 19.57 8.77
C ALA A 87 -4.21 20.83 7.97
N ILE A 88 -4.94 21.16 6.93
CA ILE A 88 -4.69 22.35 6.11
C ILE A 88 -4.86 23.63 6.94
N ALA A 89 -5.89 23.72 7.77
CA ALA A 89 -6.12 24.87 8.67
C ALA A 89 -5.00 25.03 9.70
N GLU A 90 -4.32 23.95 10.10
CA GLU A 90 -3.14 23.98 10.97
C GLU A 90 -1.82 24.25 10.18
N GLY A 91 -1.92 24.47 8.86
CA GLY A 91 -0.81 24.89 8.00
C GLY A 91 -0.02 23.74 7.36
N TYR A 92 -0.54 22.51 7.38
CA TYR A 92 0.03 21.39 6.63
C TYR A 92 -0.35 21.51 5.17
N ASN A 93 0.65 21.39 4.28
CA ASN A 93 0.48 21.62 2.85
C ASN A 93 1.01 20.48 1.96
N VAL A 94 1.45 19.38 2.57
CA VAL A 94 1.69 18.07 1.96
C VAL A 94 0.92 17.05 2.77
N ILE A 95 -0.08 16.42 2.14
CA ILE A 95 -1.00 15.50 2.81
C ILE A 95 -0.78 14.09 2.25
N VAL A 96 -0.35 13.16 3.11
CA VAL A 96 -0.19 11.74 2.79
C VAL A 96 -1.46 11.00 3.19
N MET A 97 -2.04 10.25 2.26
CA MET A 97 -3.34 9.60 2.40
C MET A 97 -3.22 8.12 2.01
N PRO A 98 -2.96 7.22 2.97
CA PRO A 98 -2.90 5.79 2.72
C PRO A 98 -4.29 5.15 2.68
N GLY A 99 -4.67 4.60 1.54
CA GLY A 99 -5.87 3.76 1.37
C GLY A 99 -6.84 4.20 0.28
N TYR A 100 -7.43 3.22 -0.39
CA TYR A 100 -8.37 3.39 -1.49
C TYR A 100 -9.53 4.36 -1.17
N ALA A 101 -9.96 4.38 0.10
CA ALA A 101 -11.08 5.19 0.57
C ALA A 101 -10.85 6.71 0.43
N PHE A 102 -9.61 7.14 0.15
CA PHE A 102 -9.31 8.54 -0.11
C PHE A 102 -9.69 9.02 -1.51
N GLY A 103 -10.07 8.11 -2.43
CA GLY A 103 -10.53 8.51 -3.77
C GLY A 103 -11.64 9.56 -3.73
N GLY A 104 -12.68 9.34 -2.93
CA GLY A 104 -13.76 10.31 -2.72
C GLY A 104 -13.31 11.59 -2.01
N THR A 105 -12.40 11.47 -1.04
CA THR A 105 -11.83 12.63 -0.34
C THR A 105 -11.05 13.53 -1.29
N ILE A 106 -10.18 12.95 -2.11
CA ILE A 106 -9.38 13.68 -3.12
C ILE A 106 -10.31 14.38 -4.11
N ALA A 107 -11.33 13.69 -4.61
CA ALA A 107 -12.30 14.27 -5.55
C ALA A 107 -13.00 15.51 -4.96
N GLU A 108 -13.22 15.56 -3.65
CA GLU A 108 -13.89 16.67 -2.97
C GLU A 108 -12.92 17.82 -2.65
N VAL A 109 -11.68 17.54 -2.22
CA VAL A 109 -10.80 18.59 -1.69
C VAL A 109 -9.78 19.13 -2.68
N SER A 110 -9.38 18.37 -3.71
CA SER A 110 -8.23 18.73 -4.55
C SER A 110 -8.38 20.06 -5.26
N GLU A 111 -9.54 20.33 -5.86
CA GLU A 111 -9.81 21.59 -6.56
C GLU A 111 -9.93 22.79 -5.59
N SER A 112 -10.41 22.54 -4.36
CA SER A 112 -10.60 23.59 -3.34
C SER A 112 -9.29 24.05 -2.72
N TYR A 113 -8.24 23.21 -2.77
CA TYR A 113 -6.92 23.48 -2.14
C TYR A 113 -5.77 23.28 -3.15
N PRO A 114 -5.72 24.06 -4.25
CA PRO A 114 -4.77 23.83 -5.36
C PRO A 114 -3.29 23.97 -4.97
N ASP A 115 -2.98 24.68 -3.88
CA ASP A 115 -1.61 24.85 -3.37
C ASP A 115 -1.17 23.72 -2.45
N VAL A 116 -2.06 22.83 -2.02
CA VAL A 116 -1.78 21.67 -1.18
C VAL A 116 -1.41 20.48 -2.08
N LYS A 117 -0.36 19.75 -1.72
CA LYS A 117 0.07 18.55 -2.44
C LYS A 117 -0.52 17.32 -1.76
N PHE A 118 -1.28 16.54 -2.51
CA PHE A 118 -1.91 15.30 -2.05
C PHE A 118 -1.15 14.10 -2.58
N ILE A 119 -0.63 13.26 -1.68
CA ILE A 119 0.10 12.03 -1.99
C ILE A 119 -0.72 10.87 -1.46
N ALA A 120 -1.25 10.04 -2.34
CA ALA A 120 -2.14 8.94 -1.99
C ALA A 120 -1.53 7.58 -2.32
N LEU A 121 -1.67 6.61 -1.41
CA LEU A 121 -1.24 5.24 -1.60
C LEU A 121 -2.47 4.34 -1.73
N ASP A 122 -2.44 3.39 -2.67
CA ASP A 122 -3.56 2.50 -3.02
C ASP A 122 -4.83 3.23 -3.49
N VAL A 123 -4.68 4.41 -4.08
CA VAL A 123 -5.81 5.11 -4.71
C VAL A 123 -5.68 5.01 -6.23
N SER A 124 -6.55 4.23 -6.83
CA SER A 124 -6.59 3.99 -8.27
C SER A 124 -7.46 5.01 -9.01
N LYS A 125 -7.39 4.99 -10.35
CA LYS A 125 -8.31 5.75 -11.21
C LYS A 125 -9.77 5.42 -10.89
N GLY A 126 -10.08 4.15 -10.59
CA GLY A 126 -11.43 3.70 -10.25
C GLY A 126 -11.94 4.34 -8.97
N ASP A 127 -11.12 4.38 -7.91
CA ASP A 127 -11.47 4.97 -6.62
C ASP A 127 -11.72 6.48 -6.72
N LEU A 128 -10.90 7.17 -7.50
CA LEU A 128 -11.08 8.60 -7.80
C LEU A 128 -12.37 8.86 -8.57
N LEU A 129 -12.66 8.04 -9.59
CA LEU A 129 -13.87 8.16 -10.40
C LEU A 129 -15.12 7.85 -9.58
N GLU A 130 -15.12 6.83 -8.72
CA GLU A 130 -16.27 6.52 -7.87
C GLU A 130 -16.67 7.76 -7.05
N GLY A 131 -15.70 8.44 -6.42
CA GLY A 131 -15.96 9.67 -5.69
C GLY A 131 -16.38 10.83 -6.59
N GLY A 132 -15.61 11.09 -7.64
CA GLY A 132 -15.85 12.24 -8.53
C GLY A 132 -17.15 12.17 -9.32
N VAL A 133 -17.55 10.98 -9.77
CA VAL A 133 -18.82 10.74 -10.49
C VAL A 133 -20.01 10.90 -9.52
N ALA A 134 -19.86 10.35 -8.29
CA ALA A 134 -20.89 10.50 -7.25
C ALA A 134 -21.12 11.97 -6.87
N LEU A 135 -20.08 12.80 -6.77
CA LEU A 135 -20.19 14.24 -6.49
C LEU A 135 -20.99 14.98 -7.59
N LYS A 136 -20.98 14.49 -8.81
CA LYS A 136 -21.79 15.03 -9.92
C LYS A 136 -23.21 14.47 -9.99
N GLY A 137 -23.55 13.55 -9.11
CA GLY A 137 -24.85 12.88 -9.08
C GLY A 137 -25.06 11.90 -10.24
N GLU A 138 -23.97 11.43 -10.86
CA GLU A 138 -23.97 10.43 -11.92
C GLU A 138 -23.77 9.02 -11.36
N ALA A 139 -24.09 7.98 -12.17
CA ALA A 139 -23.89 6.59 -11.79
C ALA A 139 -22.60 6.06 -12.42
N TYR A 140 -21.63 5.67 -11.58
CA TYR A 140 -20.40 5.04 -12.02
C TYR A 140 -20.63 3.57 -12.37
N ASP A 141 -20.11 3.12 -13.50
CA ASP A 141 -20.28 1.74 -14.00
C ASP A 141 -19.17 0.78 -13.56
N TYR A 142 -18.28 1.22 -12.66
CA TYR A 142 -17.12 0.48 -12.14
C TYR A 142 -16.13 -0.01 -13.22
N ASN A 143 -16.20 0.54 -14.44
CA ASN A 143 -15.19 0.38 -15.46
C ASN A 143 -14.47 1.71 -15.72
N PRO A 144 -13.28 1.92 -15.13
CA PRO A 144 -12.59 3.20 -15.24
C PRO A 144 -12.20 3.58 -16.67
N ASP A 145 -12.13 2.64 -17.60
CA ASP A 145 -11.76 2.91 -18.99
C ASP A 145 -12.86 3.64 -19.77
N ASN A 146 -14.10 3.55 -19.31
CA ASN A 146 -15.23 4.27 -19.90
C ASN A 146 -15.26 5.75 -19.51
N TRP A 147 -14.41 6.21 -18.59
CA TRP A 147 -14.49 7.51 -17.96
C TRP A 147 -13.22 8.35 -18.13
N ASP A 148 -13.43 9.63 -18.44
CA ASP A 148 -12.35 10.62 -18.47
C ASP A 148 -12.19 11.26 -17.08
N LEU A 149 -11.13 10.85 -16.36
CA LEU A 149 -10.88 11.30 -14.98
C LEU A 149 -10.83 12.82 -14.86
N SER A 150 -10.28 13.52 -15.85
CA SER A 150 -10.10 14.98 -15.81
C SER A 150 -11.42 15.77 -15.74
N LYS A 151 -12.54 15.13 -16.06
CA LYS A 151 -13.87 15.73 -15.94
C LYS A 151 -14.45 15.66 -14.54
N TYR A 152 -13.89 14.82 -13.69
CA TYR A 152 -14.45 14.46 -12.39
C TYR A 152 -13.54 14.79 -11.21
N VAL A 153 -12.22 14.81 -11.41
CA VAL A 153 -11.24 15.05 -10.35
C VAL A 153 -10.16 16.02 -10.85
N TYR A 154 -9.87 17.02 -10.06
CA TYR A 154 -8.74 17.91 -10.29
C TYR A 154 -7.45 17.21 -9.83
N MET A 155 -6.52 16.97 -10.76
CA MET A 155 -5.34 16.14 -10.53
C MET A 155 -4.02 16.92 -10.46
N ASP A 156 -3.98 18.23 -10.75
CA ASP A 156 -2.72 18.98 -10.87
C ASP A 156 -1.93 19.06 -9.55
N ASN A 157 -2.59 18.81 -8.43
CA ASN A 157 -1.99 18.77 -7.09
C ASN A 157 -2.13 17.40 -6.41
N VAL A 158 -2.37 16.33 -7.19
CA VAL A 158 -2.55 14.95 -6.70
C VAL A 158 -1.51 14.03 -7.34
N TYR A 159 -0.91 13.19 -6.53
CA TYR A 159 -0.14 12.02 -6.93
C TYR A 159 -0.71 10.78 -6.26
N CYS A 160 -0.89 9.73 -7.03
CA CYS A 160 -1.32 8.43 -6.51
C CYS A 160 -0.28 7.36 -6.86
N ALA A 161 -0.02 6.45 -5.92
CA ALA A 161 0.76 5.23 -6.13
C ALA A 161 -0.11 4.02 -5.83
N ILE A 162 -0.21 3.09 -6.76
CA ILE A 162 -0.78 1.75 -6.59
C ILE A 162 0.30 0.71 -6.82
N TYR A 163 0.05 -0.54 -6.43
CA TYR A 163 1.06 -1.58 -6.48
C TYR A 163 0.62 -2.77 -7.32
N GLN A 164 1.59 -3.56 -7.79
CA GLN A 164 1.36 -4.83 -8.47
C GLN A 164 1.23 -5.96 -7.44
N GLU A 165 0.20 -5.91 -6.58
CA GLU A 165 -0.01 -6.86 -5.50
C GLU A 165 -0.21 -8.29 -6.01
N GLU A 166 -0.67 -8.46 -7.25
CA GLU A 166 -0.76 -9.77 -7.91
C GLU A 166 0.59 -10.49 -7.95
N LEU A 167 1.70 -9.76 -8.09
CA LEU A 167 3.03 -10.35 -8.15
C LEU A 167 3.46 -10.94 -6.81
N CYS A 168 3.37 -10.17 -5.72
CA CYS A 168 3.76 -10.68 -4.39
C CYS A 168 2.73 -11.68 -3.85
N GLY A 169 1.45 -11.55 -4.19
CA GLY A 169 0.46 -12.59 -3.95
C GLY A 169 0.83 -13.92 -4.62
N TYR A 170 1.21 -13.87 -5.90
CA TYR A 170 1.71 -15.04 -6.62
C TYR A 170 2.94 -15.65 -5.95
N MET A 171 3.95 -14.82 -5.62
CA MET A 171 5.18 -15.28 -4.97
C MET A 171 4.87 -16.02 -3.66
N ALA A 172 3.98 -15.49 -2.84
CA ALA A 172 3.58 -16.10 -1.57
C ALA A 172 2.83 -17.43 -1.77
N GLY A 173 1.92 -17.50 -2.73
CA GLY A 173 1.18 -18.72 -3.06
C GLY A 173 2.08 -19.81 -3.64
N TYR A 174 2.95 -19.43 -4.57
CA TYR A 174 3.94 -20.32 -5.17
C TYR A 174 4.89 -20.88 -4.11
N ALA A 175 5.42 -20.01 -3.23
CA ALA A 175 6.29 -20.41 -2.14
C ALA A 175 5.60 -21.41 -1.18
N ALA A 176 4.35 -21.15 -0.79
CA ALA A 176 3.62 -22.03 0.13
C ALA A 176 3.49 -23.46 -0.44
N VAL A 177 3.10 -23.59 -1.71
CA VAL A 177 2.95 -24.93 -2.33
C VAL A 177 4.31 -25.60 -2.54
N LYS A 178 5.33 -24.86 -2.97
CA LYS A 178 6.70 -25.40 -3.13
C LYS A 178 7.29 -25.86 -1.79
N LEU A 179 6.93 -25.23 -0.68
CA LEU A 179 7.32 -25.65 0.68
C LEU A 179 6.56 -26.90 1.15
N GLY A 180 5.55 -27.35 0.41
CA GLY A 180 4.84 -28.61 0.63
C GLY A 180 3.44 -28.49 1.22
N TYR A 181 2.90 -27.29 1.37
CA TYR A 181 1.53 -27.07 1.82
C TYR A 181 0.53 -27.35 0.71
N THR A 182 -0.54 -28.08 1.01
CA THR A 182 -1.55 -28.52 0.03
C THR A 182 -2.97 -28.13 0.41
N LYS A 183 -3.20 -27.68 1.63
CA LYS A 183 -4.49 -27.19 2.14
C LYS A 183 -4.33 -25.75 2.62
N LEU A 184 -4.65 -24.84 1.75
CA LEU A 184 -4.38 -23.43 1.91
C LEU A 184 -5.67 -22.64 2.17
N GLY A 185 -5.51 -21.41 2.67
CA GLY A 185 -6.59 -20.44 2.80
C GLY A 185 -6.14 -19.05 2.38
N PHE A 186 -7.07 -18.26 1.88
CA PHE A 186 -6.96 -16.83 1.70
C PHE A 186 -8.05 -16.16 2.52
N LEU A 187 -7.65 -15.34 3.49
CA LEU A 187 -8.50 -14.47 4.28
C LEU A 187 -8.22 -13.03 3.87
N GLY A 188 -8.97 -12.50 2.92
CA GLY A 188 -8.91 -11.09 2.55
C GLY A 188 -9.60 -10.21 3.58
N GLY A 189 -9.17 -8.95 3.73
CA GLY A 189 -9.90 -7.97 4.51
C GLY A 189 -11.24 -7.62 3.86
N MET A 190 -11.30 -6.52 3.13
CA MET A 190 -12.43 -6.16 2.28
C MET A 190 -12.11 -6.51 0.81
N ALA A 191 -13.15 -6.75 0.00
CA ALA A 191 -13.00 -7.05 -1.43
C ALA A 191 -12.72 -5.77 -2.25
N VAL A 192 -11.64 -5.05 -1.90
CA VAL A 192 -11.17 -3.86 -2.60
C VAL A 192 -10.07 -4.22 -3.61
N PRO A 193 -9.80 -3.40 -4.63
CA PRO A 193 -8.92 -3.78 -5.74
C PRO A 193 -7.54 -4.31 -5.32
N ALA A 194 -6.87 -3.68 -4.35
CA ALA A 194 -5.56 -4.15 -3.87
C ALA A 194 -5.64 -5.55 -3.24
N VAL A 195 -6.63 -5.79 -2.36
CA VAL A 195 -6.83 -7.10 -1.71
C VAL A 195 -7.21 -8.18 -2.73
N GLN A 196 -8.03 -7.81 -3.73
CA GLN A 196 -8.37 -8.72 -4.83
C GLN A 196 -7.13 -9.07 -5.67
N ARG A 197 -6.25 -8.10 -6.00
CA ARG A 197 -4.99 -8.39 -6.71
C ARG A 197 -4.10 -9.34 -5.92
N TYR A 198 -3.91 -9.12 -4.62
CA TYR A 198 -3.19 -10.06 -3.75
C TYR A 198 -3.79 -11.47 -3.81
N GLY A 199 -5.10 -11.59 -3.61
CA GLY A 199 -5.79 -12.87 -3.57
C GLY A 199 -5.78 -13.60 -4.91
N HIS A 200 -6.01 -12.88 -6.01
CA HIS A 200 -5.98 -13.46 -7.36
C HIS A 200 -4.55 -13.84 -7.78
N GLY A 201 -3.55 -13.05 -7.41
CA GLY A 201 -2.14 -13.44 -7.56
C GLY A 201 -1.81 -14.71 -6.78
N TYR A 202 -2.27 -14.77 -5.51
CA TYR A 202 -2.08 -15.95 -4.66
C TYR A 202 -2.67 -17.22 -5.29
N VAL A 203 -3.90 -17.17 -5.79
CA VAL A 203 -4.55 -18.29 -6.51
C VAL A 203 -3.72 -18.73 -7.70
N GLN A 204 -3.23 -17.79 -8.52
CA GLN A 204 -2.40 -18.09 -9.68
C GLN A 204 -1.06 -18.74 -9.28
N GLY A 205 -0.41 -18.26 -8.23
CA GLY A 205 0.85 -18.82 -7.73
C GLY A 205 0.68 -20.21 -7.15
N VAL A 206 -0.38 -20.45 -6.40
CA VAL A 206 -0.76 -21.77 -5.86
C VAL A 206 -0.97 -22.77 -7.00
N ASP A 207 -1.77 -22.42 -8.01
CA ASP A 207 -2.08 -23.32 -9.14
C ASP A 207 -0.84 -23.60 -10.00
N ALA A 208 0.00 -22.60 -10.22
CA ALA A 208 1.24 -22.76 -10.98
C ALA A 208 2.21 -23.74 -10.31
N ALA A 209 2.43 -23.61 -9.01
CA ALA A 209 3.29 -24.51 -8.26
C ALA A 209 2.68 -25.93 -8.16
N ALA A 210 1.37 -26.03 -7.95
CA ALA A 210 0.66 -27.31 -7.92
C ALA A 210 0.78 -28.06 -9.26
N LYS A 211 0.63 -27.33 -10.36
CA LYS A 211 0.81 -27.87 -11.72
C LYS A 211 2.24 -28.33 -11.97
N GLU A 212 3.22 -27.53 -11.59
CA GLU A 212 4.64 -27.87 -11.74
C GLU A 212 5.01 -29.16 -10.98
N LEU A 213 4.47 -29.29 -9.76
CA LEU A 213 4.70 -30.46 -8.92
C LEU A 213 3.81 -31.67 -9.27
N GLY A 214 2.80 -31.50 -10.14
CA GLY A 214 1.85 -32.55 -10.51
C GLY A 214 0.94 -32.99 -9.36
N ILE A 215 0.61 -32.09 -8.42
CA ILE A 215 -0.23 -32.34 -7.25
C ILE A 215 -1.54 -31.55 -7.33
N ASN A 216 -2.50 -31.94 -6.49
CA ASN A 216 -3.73 -31.16 -6.29
C ASN A 216 -3.66 -30.40 -4.97
N VAL A 217 -4.17 -29.16 -4.96
CA VAL A 217 -4.22 -28.26 -3.81
C VAL A 217 -5.68 -27.85 -3.55
N GLU A 218 -6.04 -27.78 -2.27
CA GLU A 218 -7.31 -27.21 -1.81
C GLU A 218 -7.04 -25.78 -1.30
N LEU A 219 -7.83 -24.81 -1.78
CA LEU A 219 -7.71 -23.41 -1.38
C LEU A 219 -9.10 -22.87 -0.97
N LYS A 220 -9.28 -22.58 0.31
CA LYS A 220 -10.45 -21.84 0.80
C LYS A 220 -10.22 -20.34 0.62
N TYR A 221 -11.25 -19.63 0.20
CA TYR A 221 -11.16 -18.21 -0.13
C TYR A 221 -12.33 -17.44 0.48
N VAL A 222 -12.05 -16.41 1.30
CA VAL A 222 -13.09 -15.61 1.95
C VAL A 222 -12.60 -14.18 2.21
N TYR A 223 -13.53 -13.23 2.24
CA TYR A 223 -13.27 -11.87 2.75
C TYR A 223 -13.85 -11.72 4.16
N GLY A 224 -13.10 -11.05 5.06
CA GLY A 224 -13.54 -10.78 6.42
C GLY A 224 -14.57 -9.65 6.54
N GLY A 225 -14.60 -8.74 5.53
CA GLY A 225 -15.44 -7.54 5.53
C GLY A 225 -14.85 -6.38 6.34
N GLN A 226 -13.62 -6.51 6.85
CA GLN A 226 -12.89 -5.49 7.62
C GLN A 226 -11.39 -5.80 7.65
N PHE A 227 -10.54 -4.86 8.11
CA PHE A 227 -9.09 -5.01 8.14
C PHE A 227 -8.51 -5.30 9.55
N PHE A 228 -9.30 -5.82 10.45
CA PHE A 228 -8.87 -6.24 11.80
C PHE A 228 -9.53 -7.55 12.18
N GLY A 229 -8.88 -8.30 13.09
CA GLY A 229 -9.40 -9.56 13.61
C GLY A 229 -10.52 -9.34 14.62
N ASP A 230 -11.47 -10.28 14.67
CA ASP A 230 -12.48 -10.35 15.69
C ASP A 230 -13.02 -11.79 15.90
N ALA A 231 -13.99 -11.93 16.80
CA ALA A 231 -14.50 -13.23 17.17
C ALA A 231 -15.19 -13.98 16.02
N ASP A 232 -15.90 -13.28 15.12
CA ASP A 232 -16.59 -13.90 14.00
C ASP A 232 -15.60 -14.44 12.98
N ILE A 233 -14.59 -13.66 12.63
CA ILE A 233 -13.49 -14.06 11.72
C ILE A 233 -12.68 -15.20 12.35
N THR A 234 -12.35 -15.10 13.65
CA THR A 234 -11.65 -16.16 14.37
C THR A 234 -12.42 -17.46 14.36
N ALA A 235 -13.75 -17.44 14.53
CA ALA A 235 -14.58 -18.64 14.48
C ALA A 235 -14.54 -19.33 13.11
N VAL A 236 -14.54 -18.57 12.01
CA VAL A 236 -14.38 -19.13 10.66
C VAL A 236 -12.99 -19.75 10.50
N MET A 237 -11.94 -19.05 10.93
CA MET A 237 -10.55 -19.57 10.88
C MET A 237 -10.39 -20.82 11.73
N ASP A 238 -11.01 -20.89 12.91
CA ASP A 238 -11.05 -22.11 13.74
C ASP A 238 -11.63 -23.29 12.98
N THR A 239 -12.73 -23.09 12.22
CA THR A 239 -13.32 -24.17 11.42
C THR A 239 -12.39 -24.61 10.27
N TRP A 240 -11.67 -23.68 9.65
CA TRP A 240 -10.74 -23.98 8.57
C TRP A 240 -9.55 -24.82 9.06
N TYR A 241 -8.90 -24.37 10.12
CA TYR A 241 -7.74 -25.08 10.68
C TYR A 241 -8.15 -26.44 11.29
N ALA A 242 -9.31 -26.52 11.96
CA ALA A 242 -9.85 -27.79 12.45
C ALA A 242 -10.16 -28.79 11.33
N ALA A 243 -10.55 -28.31 10.14
CA ALA A 243 -10.75 -29.10 8.93
C ALA A 243 -9.44 -29.45 8.19
N GLY A 244 -8.27 -29.04 8.72
CA GLY A 244 -6.96 -29.40 8.22
C GLY A 244 -6.34 -28.37 7.27
N THR A 245 -6.83 -27.11 7.19
CA THR A 245 -6.10 -26.03 6.53
C THR A 245 -4.76 -25.86 7.24
N GLU A 246 -3.68 -25.79 6.47
CA GLU A 246 -2.30 -25.77 6.97
C GLU A 246 -1.76 -24.35 7.09
N VAL A 247 -2.06 -23.50 6.10
CA VAL A 247 -1.57 -22.11 5.99
C VAL A 247 -2.71 -21.22 5.50
N VAL A 248 -2.89 -20.06 6.14
CA VAL A 248 -3.81 -19.01 5.69
C VAL A 248 -3.02 -17.76 5.35
N PHE A 249 -3.18 -17.24 4.14
CA PHE A 249 -2.74 -15.89 3.79
C PHE A 249 -3.73 -14.87 4.33
N ALA A 250 -3.34 -14.14 5.37
CA ALA A 250 -4.16 -13.14 6.04
C ALA A 250 -3.89 -11.75 5.43
N CYS A 251 -4.64 -11.41 4.39
CA CYS A 251 -4.43 -10.25 3.55
C CYS A 251 -5.30 -9.06 3.98
N GLY A 252 -4.82 -8.28 4.98
CA GLY A 252 -5.53 -7.05 5.35
C GLY A 252 -5.23 -6.54 6.74
N GLY A 253 -4.22 -5.67 6.89
CA GLY A 253 -3.92 -4.99 8.13
C GLY A 253 -3.75 -5.93 9.31
N GLY A 254 -4.55 -5.72 10.35
CA GLY A 254 -4.56 -6.53 11.58
C GLY A 254 -5.39 -7.81 11.52
N ILE A 255 -5.96 -8.20 10.37
CA ILE A 255 -6.82 -9.40 10.27
C ILE A 255 -6.06 -10.71 10.53
N TYR A 256 -4.71 -10.68 10.40
CA TYR A 256 -3.84 -11.79 10.74
C TYR A 256 -4.05 -12.30 12.16
N GLN A 257 -4.49 -11.43 13.09
CA GLN A 257 -4.73 -11.81 14.49
C GLN A 257 -5.73 -12.97 14.59
N SER A 258 -6.83 -12.91 13.84
CA SER A 258 -7.82 -14.00 13.81
C SER A 258 -7.28 -15.29 13.21
N ALA A 259 -6.52 -15.20 12.12
CA ALA A 259 -5.92 -16.37 11.49
C ALA A 259 -4.85 -17.00 12.38
N ALA A 260 -3.96 -16.19 12.98
CA ALA A 260 -2.87 -16.66 13.84
C ALA A 260 -3.38 -17.22 15.18
N GLU A 261 -4.45 -16.62 15.75
CA GLU A 261 -5.09 -17.16 16.95
C GLU A 261 -5.66 -18.58 16.70
N ALA A 262 -6.33 -18.76 15.57
CA ALA A 262 -6.87 -20.05 15.18
C ALA A 262 -5.75 -21.08 14.85
N ALA A 263 -4.75 -20.65 14.05
CA ALA A 263 -3.60 -21.47 13.68
C ALA A 263 -2.85 -22.02 14.89
N LYS A 264 -2.62 -21.17 15.91
CA LYS A 264 -1.93 -21.53 17.15
C LYS A 264 -2.54 -22.75 17.86
N LYS A 265 -3.86 -22.92 17.77
CA LYS A 265 -4.59 -24.01 18.45
C LYS A 265 -4.25 -25.40 17.90
N VAL A 266 -3.83 -25.47 16.63
CA VAL A 266 -3.57 -26.73 15.91
C VAL A 266 -2.16 -26.85 15.34
N GLY A 267 -1.30 -25.85 15.54
CA GLY A 267 0.04 -25.80 14.94
C GLY A 267 0.04 -25.43 13.47
N GLY A 268 -1.02 -24.74 13.00
CA GLY A 268 -1.10 -24.19 11.65
C GLY A 268 -0.17 -22.98 11.45
N LYS A 269 -0.14 -22.43 10.24
CA LYS A 269 0.74 -21.34 9.82
C LYS A 269 -0.07 -20.20 9.21
N VAL A 270 0.57 -19.04 9.07
CA VAL A 270 0.02 -17.89 8.39
C VAL A 270 1.03 -17.29 7.39
N ILE A 271 0.50 -16.54 6.42
CA ILE A 271 1.26 -15.64 5.56
C ILE A 271 0.80 -14.22 5.88
N GLY A 272 1.76 -13.32 6.12
CA GLY A 272 1.51 -11.91 6.41
C GLY A 272 1.32 -11.05 5.15
N VAL A 273 1.04 -9.75 5.34
CA VAL A 273 0.75 -8.81 4.25
C VAL A 273 1.39 -7.45 4.47
N ASP A 274 1.58 -6.71 3.37
CA ASP A 274 2.07 -5.33 3.27
C ASP A 274 3.53 -5.15 3.68
N VAL A 275 3.90 -5.65 4.85
CA VAL A 275 5.26 -5.62 5.41
C VAL A 275 5.66 -7.01 5.87
N ASP A 276 6.92 -7.18 6.25
CA ASP A 276 7.35 -8.41 6.92
C ASP A 276 6.73 -8.47 8.34
N GLN A 277 5.65 -9.23 8.47
CA GLN A 277 4.93 -9.40 9.74
C GLN A 277 5.49 -10.55 10.60
N ALA A 278 6.55 -11.23 10.19
CA ALA A 278 7.08 -12.40 10.92
C ALA A 278 7.42 -12.05 12.37
N ALA A 279 8.13 -10.95 12.62
CA ALA A 279 8.54 -10.58 13.97
C ALA A 279 7.35 -10.37 14.93
N ILE A 280 6.25 -9.76 14.44
CA ILE A 280 5.08 -9.52 15.28
C ILE A 280 4.23 -10.77 15.46
N ILE A 281 3.99 -11.53 14.38
CA ILE A 281 3.16 -12.72 14.41
C ILE A 281 3.85 -13.81 15.24
N ASP A 282 5.11 -14.09 14.95
CA ASP A 282 5.89 -15.12 15.68
C ASP A 282 6.07 -14.75 17.15
N GLY A 283 6.31 -13.46 17.45
CA GLY A 283 6.43 -12.97 18.82
C GLY A 283 5.17 -13.14 19.66
N MET A 284 3.98 -13.00 19.05
CA MET A 284 2.69 -13.11 19.75
C MET A 284 2.12 -14.52 19.78
N TYR A 285 2.29 -15.28 18.71
CA TYR A 285 1.57 -16.55 18.53
C TYR A 285 2.49 -17.79 18.57
N GLY A 286 3.79 -17.62 18.37
CA GLY A 286 4.78 -18.68 18.47
C GLY A 286 5.80 -18.67 17.33
N GLU A 287 7.04 -18.94 17.64
CA GLU A 287 8.15 -18.98 16.69
C GLU A 287 7.83 -19.87 15.47
N GLY A 288 8.12 -19.38 14.29
CA GLY A 288 7.90 -20.07 13.03
C GLY A 288 6.41 -20.17 12.62
N MET A 289 5.51 -19.37 13.22
CA MET A 289 4.11 -19.28 12.79
C MET A 289 4.00 -18.73 11.37
N THR A 290 4.85 -17.77 11.00
CA THR A 290 4.82 -17.06 9.71
C THR A 290 5.65 -17.80 8.67
N VAL A 291 5.03 -18.22 7.57
CA VAL A 291 5.73 -18.87 6.44
C VAL A 291 6.49 -17.81 5.62
N THR A 292 5.84 -16.72 5.31
CA THR A 292 6.36 -15.55 4.59
C THR A 292 5.38 -14.39 4.76
N SER A 293 5.67 -13.24 4.11
CA SER A 293 4.74 -12.13 3.98
C SER A 293 4.72 -11.62 2.54
N ALA A 294 3.54 -11.35 1.97
CA ALA A 294 3.42 -10.70 0.67
C ALA A 294 3.51 -9.18 0.89
N MET A 295 4.65 -8.59 0.51
CA MET A 295 4.99 -7.20 0.85
C MET A 295 4.75 -6.24 -0.31
N LYS A 296 4.45 -4.98 0.04
CA LYS A 296 4.50 -3.83 -0.86
C LYS A 296 5.28 -2.66 -0.23
N GLY A 297 5.93 -1.88 -1.07
CA GLY A 297 6.90 -0.87 -0.69
C GLY A 297 6.30 0.42 -0.13
N LEU A 298 5.47 0.36 0.89
CA LEU A 298 4.81 1.52 1.50
C LEU A 298 5.81 2.55 2.02
N ALA A 299 6.78 2.10 2.81
CA ALA A 299 7.79 2.98 3.39
C ALA A 299 8.70 3.61 2.32
N PRO A 300 9.33 2.86 1.38
CA PRO A 300 10.14 3.48 0.34
C PRO A 300 9.31 4.43 -0.54
N THR A 301 8.10 4.06 -0.96
CA THR A 301 7.24 4.95 -1.75
C THR A 301 6.97 6.27 -1.02
N THR A 302 6.63 6.21 0.26
CA THR A 302 6.35 7.41 1.07
C THR A 302 7.59 8.28 1.24
N ILE A 303 8.73 7.68 1.63
CA ILE A 303 9.97 8.41 1.87
C ILE A 303 10.49 9.03 0.57
N ASP A 304 10.61 8.24 -0.50
CA ASP A 304 11.17 8.68 -1.77
C ASP A 304 10.30 9.79 -2.39
N THR A 305 8.98 9.64 -2.37
CA THR A 305 8.07 10.68 -2.86
C THR A 305 8.20 11.97 -2.04
N LEU A 306 8.25 11.87 -0.71
CA LEU A 306 8.42 13.05 0.14
C LEU A 306 9.78 13.72 -0.07
N VAL A 307 10.87 12.95 -0.24
CA VAL A 307 12.20 13.51 -0.55
C VAL A 307 12.18 14.22 -1.90
N GLU A 308 11.63 13.61 -2.94
CA GLU A 308 11.58 14.24 -4.26
C GLU A 308 10.69 15.48 -4.29
N VAL A 309 9.55 15.46 -3.62
CA VAL A 309 8.57 16.53 -3.61
C VAL A 309 8.99 17.69 -2.70
N VAL A 310 9.43 17.39 -1.46
CA VAL A 310 9.67 18.42 -0.41
C VAL A 310 11.10 18.91 -0.43
N ILE A 311 12.07 18.02 -0.61
CA ILE A 311 13.49 18.36 -0.52
C ILE A 311 14.05 18.77 -1.89
N ASN A 312 13.69 17.99 -2.93
CA ASN A 312 14.22 18.19 -4.28
C ASN A 312 13.32 19.09 -5.16
N GLY A 313 12.15 19.49 -4.67
CA GLY A 313 11.24 20.42 -5.38
C GLY A 313 10.66 19.88 -6.70
N LYS A 314 10.60 18.54 -6.86
CA LYS A 314 10.21 17.87 -8.12
C LYS A 314 8.72 17.55 -8.22
N TRP A 315 7.86 18.37 -7.62
CA TRP A 315 6.42 18.11 -7.68
C TRP A 315 5.89 17.90 -9.11
N ALA A 316 6.41 18.65 -10.06
CA ALA A 316 6.00 18.55 -11.47
C ALA A 316 6.21 17.15 -12.09
N ASP A 317 7.11 16.34 -11.52
CA ASP A 317 7.34 14.97 -11.97
C ASP A 317 6.29 13.98 -11.44
N TYR A 318 5.49 14.39 -10.45
CA TYR A 318 4.48 13.59 -9.77
C TYR A 318 3.05 14.05 -10.06
N ALA A 319 2.83 15.36 -10.16
CA ALA A 319 1.50 15.96 -10.34
C ALA A 319 0.71 15.32 -11.46
N GLY A 320 -0.54 14.96 -11.19
CA GLY A 320 -1.47 14.39 -12.15
C GLY A 320 -1.26 12.89 -12.44
N LYS A 321 -0.32 12.22 -11.78
CA LYS A 321 0.02 10.82 -12.07
C LYS A 321 -0.63 9.83 -11.11
N ILE A 322 -0.90 8.67 -11.66
CA ILE A 322 -1.24 7.45 -10.93
C ILE A 322 -0.21 6.40 -11.38
N ASP A 323 0.83 6.20 -10.58
CA ASP A 323 1.90 5.27 -10.89
C ASP A 323 1.60 3.88 -10.33
N THR A 324 1.90 2.84 -11.12
CA THR A 324 1.81 1.44 -10.68
C THR A 324 3.22 0.95 -10.36
N LEU A 325 3.47 0.72 -9.08
CA LEU A 325 4.77 0.31 -8.55
C LEU A 325 4.87 -1.21 -8.43
N GLY A 326 5.95 -1.78 -8.94
CA GLY A 326 6.13 -3.22 -8.99
C GLY A 326 7.60 -3.61 -8.95
N LEU A 327 7.99 -4.49 -9.87
CA LEU A 327 9.39 -4.91 -10.01
C LEU A 327 10.18 -3.87 -10.82
N ILE A 328 11.27 -3.39 -10.24
CA ILE A 328 12.23 -2.48 -10.89
C ILE A 328 13.58 -3.15 -11.17
N SER A 329 13.78 -4.37 -10.63
CA SER A 329 15.01 -5.15 -10.81
C SER A 329 14.70 -6.64 -10.84
N GLY A 330 15.27 -7.35 -11.81
CA GLY A 330 15.25 -8.82 -11.86
C GLY A 330 16.39 -9.48 -11.08
N ASP A 331 17.43 -8.75 -10.75
CA ASP A 331 18.65 -9.28 -10.10
C ASP A 331 18.78 -8.85 -8.62
N ASN A 332 17.95 -7.92 -8.17
CA ASN A 332 17.93 -7.45 -6.78
C ASN A 332 16.47 -7.39 -6.28
N ALA A 333 16.01 -8.47 -5.66
CA ALA A 333 14.63 -8.58 -5.19
C ALA A 333 14.28 -7.52 -4.13
N SER A 334 15.23 -7.14 -3.27
CA SER A 334 15.02 -6.16 -2.20
C SER A 334 14.86 -4.70 -2.68
N ALA A 335 15.18 -4.42 -3.94
CA ALA A 335 14.98 -3.10 -4.53
C ALA A 335 13.55 -2.90 -5.06
N ASN A 336 12.76 -3.97 -5.14
CA ASN A 336 11.43 -3.95 -5.74
C ASN A 336 10.36 -3.43 -4.77
N TYR A 337 9.29 -2.85 -5.33
CA TYR A 337 8.16 -2.36 -4.56
C TYR A 337 7.18 -3.47 -4.16
N VAL A 338 7.32 -4.68 -4.70
CA VAL A 338 6.54 -5.87 -4.30
C VAL A 338 7.45 -7.08 -4.22
N GLY A 339 7.16 -8.00 -3.27
CA GLY A 339 7.99 -9.18 -3.06
C GLY A 339 7.62 -9.96 -1.81
N ILE A 340 8.49 -10.92 -1.44
CA ILE A 340 8.46 -11.59 -0.15
C ILE A 340 9.80 -11.35 0.57
N PRO A 341 9.83 -11.35 1.93
CA PRO A 341 11.06 -11.05 2.68
C PRO A 341 12.04 -12.23 2.61
N GLU A 342 13.27 -11.97 2.14
CA GLU A 342 14.28 -13.02 2.05
C GLU A 342 14.77 -13.51 3.43
N ALA A 343 14.77 -12.64 4.44
CA ALA A 343 15.32 -12.95 5.75
C ALA A 343 14.41 -13.84 6.61
N THR A 344 13.11 -13.77 6.42
CA THR A 344 12.10 -14.38 7.30
C THR A 344 11.23 -15.41 6.57
N THR A 345 11.26 -15.47 5.24
CA THR A 345 10.62 -16.56 4.49
C THR A 345 11.25 -17.90 4.88
N GLN A 346 10.42 -18.89 5.16
CA GLN A 346 10.86 -20.23 5.57
C GLN A 346 11.41 -21.03 4.37
N PHE A 347 12.49 -20.54 3.75
CA PHE A 347 13.17 -21.26 2.68
C PHE A 347 13.68 -22.60 3.15
N GLU A 348 13.56 -23.64 2.31
CA GLU A 348 13.97 -25.00 2.62
C GLU A 348 14.67 -25.64 1.40
N ASP A 349 15.88 -26.18 1.64
CA ASP A 349 16.65 -26.88 0.61
C ASP A 349 15.87 -28.08 0.05
N GLY A 350 15.87 -28.21 -1.27
CA GLY A 350 15.14 -29.26 -1.97
C GLY A 350 13.64 -29.01 -2.14
N LYS A 351 13.12 -27.88 -1.64
CA LYS A 351 11.73 -27.46 -1.83
C LYS A 351 11.64 -26.08 -2.51
N PHE A 352 11.86 -25.01 -1.75
CA PHE A 352 11.86 -23.64 -2.22
C PHE A 352 12.97 -22.87 -1.52
N THR A 353 13.92 -22.35 -2.28
CA THR A 353 15.11 -21.66 -1.79
C THR A 353 15.10 -20.18 -2.16
N ALA A 354 15.98 -19.39 -1.55
CA ALA A 354 16.18 -17.99 -1.94
C ALA A 354 16.62 -17.87 -3.42
N ALA A 355 17.34 -18.86 -3.97
CA ALA A 355 17.73 -18.89 -5.38
C ALA A 355 16.51 -19.13 -6.29
N ASP A 356 15.56 -19.97 -5.89
CA ASP A 356 14.31 -20.19 -6.61
C ASP A 356 13.46 -18.92 -6.58
N TYR A 357 13.41 -18.22 -5.46
CA TYR A 357 12.74 -16.92 -5.35
C TYR A 357 13.37 -15.87 -6.27
N ALA A 358 14.70 -15.76 -6.28
CA ALA A 358 15.39 -14.84 -7.18
C ALA A 358 15.11 -15.16 -8.65
N ALA A 359 15.07 -16.46 -9.03
CA ALA A 359 14.71 -16.88 -10.38
C ALA A 359 13.25 -16.53 -10.74
N LEU A 360 12.32 -16.66 -9.77
CA LEU A 360 10.92 -16.28 -9.94
C LEU A 360 10.77 -14.78 -10.19
N VAL A 361 11.42 -13.93 -9.36
CA VAL A 361 11.45 -12.48 -9.52
C VAL A 361 12.01 -12.08 -10.89
N LYS A 362 13.12 -12.72 -11.29
CA LYS A 362 13.73 -12.46 -12.59
C LYS A 362 12.79 -12.80 -13.75
N ALA A 363 12.13 -13.94 -13.70
CA ALA A 363 11.18 -14.37 -14.74
C ALA A 363 9.99 -13.40 -14.85
N MET A 364 9.48 -12.89 -13.74
CA MET A 364 8.43 -11.86 -13.73
C MET A 364 8.94 -10.53 -14.31
N PHE A 365 10.12 -10.06 -13.88
CA PHE A 365 10.71 -8.80 -14.35
C PHE A 365 11.02 -8.83 -15.87
N GLU A 366 11.51 -9.97 -16.38
CA GLU A 366 11.77 -10.16 -17.80
C GLU A 366 10.49 -10.42 -18.63
N GLY A 367 9.33 -10.57 -17.98
CA GLY A 367 8.04 -10.84 -18.63
C GLY A 367 7.90 -12.25 -19.20
N THR A 368 8.80 -13.18 -18.83
CA THR A 368 8.70 -14.60 -19.19
C THR A 368 7.68 -15.34 -18.35
N LEU A 369 7.39 -14.82 -17.16
CA LEU A 369 6.27 -15.19 -16.31
C LEU A 369 5.34 -13.98 -16.16
N VAL A 370 4.12 -14.11 -16.63
CA VAL A 370 3.09 -13.07 -16.57
C VAL A 370 2.03 -13.48 -15.58
N VAL A 371 1.75 -12.61 -14.60
CA VAL A 371 0.67 -12.75 -13.64
C VAL A 371 -0.45 -11.81 -14.05
N SER A 372 -1.68 -12.30 -14.13
CA SER A 372 -2.82 -11.45 -14.45
C SER A 372 -3.20 -10.58 -13.24
N ASN A 373 -3.44 -9.29 -13.50
CA ASN A 373 -4.00 -8.34 -12.54
C ASN A 373 -5.52 -8.14 -12.69
N ASP A 374 -6.18 -8.96 -13.52
CA ASP A 374 -7.62 -8.93 -13.68
C ASP A 374 -8.31 -9.38 -12.39
N ILE A 375 -9.14 -8.51 -11.84
CA ILE A 375 -9.88 -8.73 -10.59
C ILE A 375 -11.38 -8.97 -10.83
N SER A 376 -11.81 -9.10 -12.06
CA SER A 376 -13.23 -9.28 -12.42
C SER A 376 -13.81 -10.60 -11.94
N ALA A 377 -12.97 -11.62 -11.79
CA ALA A 377 -13.33 -12.93 -11.26
C ALA A 377 -12.10 -13.64 -10.67
N ILE A 378 -12.33 -14.55 -9.73
CA ILE A 378 -11.28 -15.44 -9.22
C ILE A 378 -10.68 -16.21 -10.41
N PRO A 379 -9.34 -16.28 -10.55
CA PRO A 379 -8.67 -16.94 -11.67
C PRO A 379 -9.08 -18.41 -11.80
N ALA A 380 -9.28 -18.84 -13.05
CA ALA A 380 -9.51 -20.26 -13.35
C ALA A 380 -8.23 -21.07 -13.04
N THR A 381 -8.41 -22.23 -12.41
CA THR A 381 -7.33 -23.10 -11.95
C THR A 381 -7.42 -24.48 -12.60
N THR A 382 -6.30 -25.20 -12.62
CA THR A 382 -6.20 -26.57 -13.18
C THR A 382 -5.87 -27.61 -12.14
N ASN A 383 -5.03 -27.29 -11.21
CA ASN A 383 -4.54 -28.17 -10.15
C ASN A 383 -4.96 -27.71 -8.74
N THR A 384 -5.69 -26.60 -8.66
CA THR A 384 -6.18 -26.04 -7.40
C THR A 384 -7.72 -26.05 -7.38
N THR A 385 -8.30 -26.58 -6.32
CA THR A 385 -9.75 -26.44 -6.07
C THR A 385 -9.96 -25.22 -5.17
N VAL A 386 -10.55 -24.17 -5.71
CA VAL A 386 -10.88 -22.95 -4.95
C VAL A 386 -12.31 -23.07 -4.40
N ASP A 387 -12.44 -22.99 -3.08
CA ASP A 387 -13.71 -22.93 -2.35
C ASP A 387 -13.99 -21.47 -1.95
N ASP A 388 -14.65 -20.72 -2.84
CA ASP A 388 -15.03 -19.32 -2.61
C ASP A 388 -16.25 -19.25 -1.68
N GLN A 389 -16.04 -18.69 -0.50
CA GLN A 389 -17.03 -18.55 0.57
C GLN A 389 -17.59 -17.11 0.67
N GLY A 390 -17.25 -16.25 -0.28
CA GLY A 390 -17.73 -14.87 -0.35
C GLY A 390 -17.21 -13.99 0.79
N SER A 391 -18.09 -13.45 1.63
CA SER A 391 -17.74 -12.58 2.75
C SER A 391 -18.32 -13.09 4.07
N ILE A 392 -17.53 -12.98 5.15
CA ILE A 392 -17.98 -13.32 6.52
C ILE A 392 -18.95 -12.24 7.02
N LYS A 393 -18.63 -10.97 6.73
CA LYS A 393 -19.50 -9.82 7.04
C LYS A 393 -19.95 -9.21 5.73
N GLY A 394 -21.25 -9.21 5.55
CA GLY A 394 -21.89 -8.68 4.34
C GLY A 394 -21.83 -7.18 4.21
#